data_1ac75e40d07baebdfd2cacfe5430f1db
#
_entry.id   1ac75e40d07baebdfd2cacfe5430f1db
#
_cell.length_a   1.000
_cell.length_b   1.000
_cell.length_c   1.000
_cell.angle_alpha   90.00
_cell.angle_beta   90.00
_cell.angle_gamma   90.00
#
_symmetry.space_group_name_H-M   'P 1'
#
loop_
_entity.id
_entity.type
_entity.pdbx_description
1 polymer ?
#
loop_
_entity_poly.entity_id
_entity_poly.type
_entity_poly.pdbx_seq_one_letter_code
_entity_poly.pdbx_strand_id
1 'polypeptide(L)'
;VSAIADLYFCPTENNKKNLLKEGITEGLFVTGNTVIDALKTTVREDYRFATEELNHLPYGEKKIILVTCHRRENYGEPMKNIMLALRQIAEENEDVELVYPVHLSPVVREAVDTYLRGAPRVHLIDPLPADEMHNLMARSFLVLTDSGGLQEEAPALGKPVLVMRRETERPEAVAAGTVKLCGVVQDDIVTMAERLIRDSAAYTQMAHAVNPYGD
;
A
#
# COMPACT_ATOMS: atom_id res chain seq x y z
N VAL A 1 -19.00 17.17 2.74
CA VAL A 1 -19.91 16.04 2.43
C VAL A 1 -20.91 15.88 3.58
N SER A 2 -20.46 15.87 4.83
CA SER A 2 -21.31 15.65 6.02
C SER A 2 -22.55 16.57 6.10
N ALA A 3 -22.46 17.80 5.57
CA ALA A 3 -23.54 18.79 5.60
C ALA A 3 -24.73 18.48 4.65
N ILE A 4 -24.58 17.52 3.75
CA ILE A 4 -25.57 17.22 2.69
C ILE A 4 -25.95 15.74 2.61
N ALA A 5 -25.38 14.90 3.46
CA ALA A 5 -25.64 13.47 3.50
C ALA A 5 -26.71 13.14 4.55
N ASP A 6 -27.60 12.21 4.23
CA ASP A 6 -28.63 11.69 5.12
C ASP A 6 -28.20 10.35 5.75
N LEU A 7 -27.32 9.60 5.06
CA LEU A 7 -26.80 8.30 5.52
C LEU A 7 -25.28 8.31 5.49
N TYR A 8 -24.67 7.70 6.49
CA TYR A 8 -23.22 7.64 6.69
C TYR A 8 -22.81 6.20 6.92
N PHE A 9 -22.10 5.62 5.94
CA PHE A 9 -21.53 4.29 6.03
C PHE A 9 -20.09 4.41 6.50
N CYS A 10 -19.88 4.18 7.80
CA CYS A 10 -18.59 4.37 8.44
C CYS A 10 -17.75 3.09 8.31
N PRO A 11 -16.51 3.15 7.82
CA PRO A 11 -15.64 1.99 7.77
C PRO A 11 -15.36 1.38 9.14
N THR A 12 -15.22 2.21 10.18
CA THR A 12 -14.91 1.76 11.55
C THR A 12 -15.73 2.50 12.58
N GLU A 13 -15.73 1.99 13.83
CA GLU A 13 -16.33 2.68 14.98
C GLU A 13 -15.68 4.04 15.24
N ASN A 14 -14.39 4.23 14.94
CA ASN A 14 -13.73 5.52 15.10
C ASN A 14 -14.26 6.56 14.09
N ASN A 15 -14.53 6.15 12.86
CA ASN A 15 -15.16 7.03 11.87
C ASN A 15 -16.55 7.47 12.34
N LYS A 16 -17.35 6.55 12.88
CA LYS A 16 -18.64 6.87 13.49
C LYS A 16 -18.50 7.84 14.66
N LYS A 17 -17.55 7.59 15.58
CA LYS A 17 -17.27 8.50 16.71
C LYS A 17 -16.87 9.91 16.26
N ASN A 18 -16.15 10.04 15.15
CA ASN A 18 -15.79 11.35 14.62
C ASN A 18 -17.01 12.13 14.13
N LEU A 19 -17.95 11.46 13.45
CA LEU A 19 -19.21 12.08 13.04
C LEU A 19 -20.08 12.49 14.24
N LEU A 20 -20.12 11.66 15.30
CA LEU A 20 -20.80 12.00 16.54
C LEU A 20 -20.22 13.28 17.19
N LYS A 21 -18.88 13.45 17.16
CA LYS A 21 -18.21 14.69 17.64
C LYS A 21 -18.58 15.91 16.80
N GLU A 22 -18.90 15.74 15.51
CA GLU A 22 -19.38 16.79 14.61
C GLU A 22 -20.89 17.10 14.84
N GLY A 23 -21.55 16.41 15.78
CA GLY A 23 -22.97 16.61 16.10
C GLY A 23 -23.93 15.82 15.20
N ILE A 24 -23.42 14.91 14.37
CA ILE A 24 -24.25 14.03 13.52
C ILE A 24 -24.60 12.80 14.35
N THR A 25 -25.89 12.64 14.69
CA THR A 25 -26.36 11.59 15.60
C THR A 25 -27.26 10.54 14.95
N GLU A 26 -27.71 10.78 13.72
CA GLU A 26 -28.64 9.90 13.00
C GLU A 26 -28.03 9.43 11.67
N GLY A 27 -28.55 8.33 11.14
CA GLY A 27 -28.12 7.78 9.86
C GLY A 27 -26.73 7.17 9.84
N LEU A 28 -26.14 6.82 10.98
CA LEU A 28 -24.78 6.32 11.14
C LEU A 28 -24.75 4.80 11.21
N PHE A 29 -24.08 4.18 10.23
CA PHE A 29 -23.91 2.71 10.15
C PHE A 29 -22.43 2.36 10.07
N VAL A 30 -21.97 1.42 10.86
CA VAL A 30 -20.61 0.84 10.71
C VAL A 30 -20.74 -0.36 9.80
N THR A 31 -20.10 -0.28 8.62
CA THR A 31 -20.29 -1.26 7.53
C THR A 31 -18.98 -1.89 7.04
N GLY A 32 -17.85 -1.46 7.57
CA GLY A 32 -16.57 -1.71 6.91
C GLY A 32 -16.38 -0.81 5.67
N ASN A 33 -15.32 -1.04 4.92
CA ASN A 33 -15.07 -0.34 3.66
C ASN A 33 -15.53 -1.21 2.49
N THR A 34 -16.46 -0.70 1.68
CA THR A 34 -17.02 -1.42 0.52
C THR A 34 -15.98 -1.78 -0.55
N VAL A 35 -14.81 -1.16 -0.56
CA VAL A 35 -13.71 -1.55 -1.46
C VAL A 35 -13.25 -2.98 -1.17
N ILE A 36 -13.36 -3.46 0.09
CA ILE A 36 -12.99 -4.83 0.46
C ILE A 36 -13.91 -5.84 -0.26
N ASP A 37 -15.21 -5.53 -0.37
CA ASP A 37 -16.14 -6.38 -1.14
C ASP A 37 -15.81 -6.34 -2.65
N ALA A 38 -15.36 -5.20 -3.17
CA ALA A 38 -14.92 -5.09 -4.56
C ALA A 38 -13.73 -6.01 -4.86
N LEU A 39 -12.79 -6.19 -3.92
CA LEU A 39 -11.66 -7.12 -4.08
C LEU A 39 -12.14 -8.55 -4.36
N LYS A 40 -13.24 -9.00 -3.73
CA LYS A 40 -13.81 -10.35 -3.94
C LYS A 40 -14.28 -10.58 -5.39
N THR A 41 -14.55 -9.53 -6.14
CA THR A 41 -14.99 -9.61 -7.54
C THR A 41 -13.89 -9.30 -8.55
N THR A 42 -12.94 -8.45 -8.19
CA THR A 42 -11.87 -8.00 -9.09
C THR A 42 -10.63 -8.89 -9.05
N VAL A 43 -10.30 -9.46 -7.88
CA VAL A 43 -9.16 -10.37 -7.73
C VAL A 43 -9.53 -11.77 -8.26
N ARG A 44 -8.72 -12.30 -9.19
CA ARG A 44 -8.90 -13.61 -9.81
C ARG A 44 -7.57 -14.32 -9.94
N GLU A 45 -7.56 -15.62 -9.70
CA GLU A 45 -6.35 -16.46 -9.83
C GLU A 45 -5.82 -16.49 -11.27
N ASP A 46 -6.73 -16.57 -12.24
CA ASP A 46 -6.45 -16.63 -13.68
C ASP A 46 -6.36 -15.25 -14.35
N TYR A 47 -6.24 -14.16 -13.56
CA TYR A 47 -6.20 -12.80 -14.10
C TYR A 47 -5.00 -12.61 -15.02
N ARG A 48 -5.25 -12.12 -16.23
CA ARG A 48 -4.22 -11.70 -17.18
C ARG A 48 -4.21 -10.17 -17.25
N PHE A 49 -3.04 -9.60 -17.00
CA PHE A 49 -2.84 -8.15 -17.05
C PHE A 49 -2.85 -7.66 -18.51
N ALA A 50 -3.49 -6.51 -18.76
CA ALA A 50 -3.33 -5.78 -20.01
C ALA A 50 -1.91 -5.18 -20.11
N THR A 51 -1.33 -4.79 -18.96
CA THR A 51 0.08 -4.42 -18.84
C THR A 51 0.95 -5.67 -18.95
N GLU A 52 1.42 -5.97 -20.16
CA GLU A 52 2.05 -7.27 -20.49
C GLU A 52 3.28 -7.58 -19.63
N GLU A 53 4.05 -6.57 -19.19
CA GLU A 53 5.20 -6.73 -18.31
C GLU A 53 4.83 -7.47 -17.01
N LEU A 54 3.64 -7.22 -16.46
CA LEU A 54 3.17 -7.85 -15.23
C LEU A 54 2.89 -9.36 -15.40
N ASN A 55 2.62 -9.84 -16.61
CA ASN A 55 2.41 -11.25 -16.86
C ASN A 55 3.72 -12.07 -16.83
N HIS A 56 4.87 -11.40 -16.92
CA HIS A 56 6.19 -12.03 -16.97
C HIS A 56 6.97 -11.96 -15.67
N LEU A 57 6.38 -11.37 -14.61
CA LEU A 57 7.02 -11.32 -13.30
C LEU A 57 7.12 -12.73 -12.68
N PRO A 58 8.21 -13.02 -11.95
CA PRO A 58 8.46 -14.35 -11.37
C PRO A 58 7.64 -14.57 -10.08
N TYR A 59 6.31 -14.52 -10.20
CA TYR A 59 5.39 -14.77 -9.09
C TYR A 59 5.61 -16.16 -8.49
N GLY A 60 5.69 -16.24 -7.16
CA GLY A 60 5.93 -17.50 -6.45
C GLY A 60 7.41 -17.94 -6.39
N GLU A 61 8.26 -17.41 -7.26
CA GLU A 61 9.71 -17.66 -7.23
C GLU A 61 10.45 -16.55 -6.47
N LYS A 62 10.04 -15.31 -6.71
CA LYS A 62 10.58 -14.12 -6.04
C LYS A 62 9.51 -13.35 -5.28
N LYS A 63 9.95 -12.54 -4.34
CA LYS A 63 9.10 -11.66 -3.55
C LYS A 63 8.80 -10.40 -4.35
N ILE A 64 7.56 -10.26 -4.80
CA ILE A 64 7.12 -9.05 -5.51
C ILE A 64 6.71 -7.99 -4.48
N ILE A 65 7.33 -6.84 -4.50
CA ILE A 65 6.99 -5.70 -3.64
C ILE A 65 6.29 -4.65 -4.49
N LEU A 66 5.01 -4.42 -4.19
CA LEU A 66 4.24 -3.33 -4.81
C LEU A 66 4.60 -2.00 -4.14
N VAL A 67 4.94 -1.01 -4.95
CA VAL A 67 5.28 0.33 -4.48
C VAL A 67 4.29 1.35 -5.01
N THR A 68 3.81 2.24 -4.14
CA THR A 68 3.13 3.48 -4.55
C THR A 68 3.62 4.65 -3.70
N CYS A 69 4.01 5.76 -4.33
CA CYS A 69 4.45 6.97 -3.65
C CYS A 69 4.13 8.20 -4.50
N HIS A 70 3.25 9.07 -3.99
CA HIS A 70 2.75 10.24 -4.74
C HIS A 70 2.22 11.37 -3.85
N ARG A 71 2.22 11.21 -2.52
CA ARG A 71 1.71 12.23 -1.60
C ARG A 71 2.56 13.49 -1.65
N ARG A 72 1.91 14.66 -1.69
CA ARG A 72 2.58 15.96 -1.76
C ARG A 72 3.46 16.24 -0.54
N GLU A 73 3.09 15.70 0.62
CA GLU A 73 3.86 15.80 1.87
C GLU A 73 5.24 15.12 1.78
N ASN A 74 5.40 14.19 0.85
CA ASN A 74 6.66 13.49 0.60
C ASN A 74 7.56 14.19 -0.44
N TYR A 75 7.13 15.27 -1.08
CA TYR A 75 7.95 15.94 -2.09
C TYR A 75 9.25 16.48 -1.51
N GLY A 76 10.30 16.52 -2.32
CA GLY A 76 11.63 16.95 -1.92
C GLY A 76 12.47 15.87 -1.25
N GLU A 77 13.11 16.18 -0.13
CA GLU A 77 14.02 15.26 0.58
C GLU A 77 13.36 13.93 1.01
N PRO A 78 12.11 13.91 1.53
CA PRO A 78 11.44 12.65 1.82
C PRO A 78 11.32 11.74 0.59
N MET A 79 10.92 12.28 -0.55
CA MET A 79 10.78 11.53 -1.81
C MET A 79 12.12 10.94 -2.26
N LYS A 80 13.19 11.72 -2.20
CA LYS A 80 14.56 11.26 -2.49
C LYS A 80 14.94 10.09 -1.59
N ASN A 81 14.74 10.21 -0.27
CA ASN A 81 15.06 9.15 0.69
C ASN A 81 14.27 7.87 0.42
N ILE A 82 12.98 7.99 0.07
CA ILE A 82 12.14 6.86 -0.33
C ILE A 82 12.72 6.19 -1.57
N MET A 83 13.05 6.94 -2.62
CA MET A 83 13.60 6.36 -3.87
C MET A 83 14.95 5.67 -3.62
N LEU A 84 15.81 6.24 -2.78
CA LEU A 84 17.08 5.64 -2.38
C LEU A 84 16.88 4.37 -1.56
N ALA A 85 15.88 4.34 -0.66
CA ALA A 85 15.53 3.13 0.08
C ALA A 85 15.06 2.01 -0.85
N LEU A 86 14.18 2.32 -1.81
CA LEU A 86 13.71 1.35 -2.79
C LEU A 86 14.86 0.78 -3.63
N ARG A 87 15.78 1.64 -4.08
CA ARG A 87 16.99 1.21 -4.79
C ARG A 87 17.81 0.24 -3.94
N GLN A 88 18.09 0.61 -2.70
CA GLN A 88 18.89 -0.20 -1.78
C GLN A 88 18.23 -1.56 -1.51
N ILE A 89 16.92 -1.61 -1.26
CA ILE A 89 16.17 -2.87 -1.08
C ILE A 89 16.35 -3.78 -2.31
N ALA A 90 16.25 -3.22 -3.53
CA ALA A 90 16.43 -3.99 -4.75
C ALA A 90 17.88 -4.46 -4.95
N GLU A 91 18.87 -3.64 -4.60
CA GLU A 91 20.29 -3.96 -4.74
C GLU A 91 20.75 -5.05 -3.75
N GLU A 92 20.23 -5.02 -2.52
CA GLU A 92 20.62 -5.94 -1.43
C GLU A 92 19.87 -7.27 -1.42
N ASN A 93 18.78 -7.43 -2.21
CA ASN A 93 17.94 -8.63 -2.24
C ASN A 93 17.73 -9.16 -3.65
N GLU A 94 18.46 -10.21 -4.04
CA GLU A 94 18.35 -10.82 -5.37
C GLU A 94 17.01 -11.55 -5.59
N ASP A 95 16.34 -11.96 -4.52
CA ASP A 95 15.03 -12.62 -4.52
C ASP A 95 13.84 -11.66 -4.45
N VAL A 96 14.08 -10.36 -4.62
CA VAL A 96 13.06 -9.30 -4.62
C VAL A 96 12.94 -8.66 -5.99
N GLU A 97 11.70 -8.40 -6.42
CA GLU A 97 11.35 -7.55 -7.56
C GLU A 97 10.45 -6.42 -7.07
N LEU A 98 10.80 -5.17 -7.35
CA LEU A 98 9.97 -4.01 -7.05
C LEU A 98 9.12 -3.65 -8.25
N VAL A 99 7.82 -3.49 -8.07
CA VAL A 99 6.90 -3.01 -9.10
C VAL A 99 6.30 -1.69 -8.67
N TYR A 100 6.58 -0.65 -9.42
CA TYR A 100 6.14 0.70 -9.09
C TYR A 100 5.34 1.33 -10.24
N PRO A 101 4.00 1.31 -10.16
CA PRO A 101 3.13 2.13 -11.00
C PRO A 101 3.38 3.61 -10.69
N VAL A 102 4.14 4.29 -11.55
CA VAL A 102 4.64 5.64 -11.29
C VAL A 102 3.56 6.67 -11.57
N HIS A 103 3.19 7.45 -10.55
CA HIS A 103 2.20 8.52 -10.68
C HIS A 103 2.61 9.56 -11.73
N LEU A 104 1.64 10.12 -12.46
CA LEU A 104 1.87 11.04 -13.58
C LEU A 104 2.41 12.43 -13.17
N SER A 105 2.47 12.74 -11.86
CA SER A 105 3.04 14.01 -11.37
C SER A 105 4.48 14.19 -11.86
N PRO A 106 4.83 15.32 -12.49
CA PRO A 106 6.21 15.59 -12.92
C PRO A 106 7.22 15.48 -11.78
N VAL A 107 6.86 15.93 -10.57
CA VAL A 107 7.73 15.87 -9.38
C VAL A 107 8.07 14.43 -9.01
N VAL A 108 7.09 13.52 -9.08
CA VAL A 108 7.31 12.10 -8.79
C VAL A 108 8.18 11.48 -9.89
N ARG A 109 7.87 11.75 -11.16
CA ARG A 109 8.63 11.21 -12.30
C ARG A 109 10.09 11.68 -12.28
N GLU A 110 10.34 12.95 -11.98
CA GLU A 110 11.69 13.49 -11.83
C GLU A 110 12.48 12.79 -10.72
N ALA A 111 11.86 12.55 -9.57
CA ALA A 111 12.50 11.84 -8.47
C ALA A 111 12.81 10.38 -8.84
N VAL A 112 11.86 9.68 -9.48
CA VAL A 112 12.06 8.31 -9.97
C VAL A 112 13.19 8.27 -11.01
N ASP A 113 13.19 9.18 -11.98
CA ASP A 113 14.21 9.23 -13.01
C ASP A 113 15.61 9.52 -12.44
N THR A 114 15.68 10.38 -11.43
CA THR A 114 16.95 10.78 -10.82
C THR A 114 17.56 9.71 -9.92
N TYR A 115 16.73 9.05 -9.09
CA TYR A 115 17.25 8.22 -8.01
C TYR A 115 16.98 6.72 -8.17
N LEU A 116 15.95 6.32 -8.93
CA LEU A 116 15.51 4.94 -9.00
C LEU A 116 15.67 4.31 -10.38
N ARG A 117 15.63 5.10 -11.47
CA ARG A 117 15.79 4.57 -12.84
C ARG A 117 17.12 3.84 -12.99
N GLY A 118 17.06 2.66 -13.63
CA GLY A 118 18.23 1.80 -13.83
C GLY A 118 18.67 0.99 -12.63
N ALA A 119 17.96 1.06 -11.51
CA ALA A 119 18.16 0.12 -10.41
C ALA A 119 17.79 -1.31 -10.85
N PRO A 120 18.52 -2.33 -10.42
CA PRO A 120 18.21 -3.72 -10.79
C PRO A 120 16.86 -4.16 -10.23
N ARG A 121 16.14 -5.00 -10.96
CA ARG A 121 14.87 -5.60 -10.52
C ARG A 121 13.81 -4.58 -10.08
N VAL A 122 13.83 -3.39 -10.66
CA VAL A 122 12.84 -2.34 -10.45
C VAL A 122 12.07 -2.12 -11.75
N HIS A 123 10.79 -2.44 -11.71
CA HIS A 123 9.84 -2.30 -12.81
C HIS A 123 9.05 -0.99 -12.63
N LEU A 124 9.40 0.01 -13.43
CA LEU A 124 8.73 1.31 -13.46
C LEU A 124 7.70 1.28 -14.59
N ILE A 125 6.44 1.23 -14.22
CA ILE A 125 5.32 1.11 -15.15
C ILE A 125 4.38 2.32 -15.07
N ASP A 126 3.50 2.46 -16.03
CA ASP A 126 2.44 3.47 -15.97
C ASP A 126 1.39 3.14 -14.89
N PRO A 127 0.62 4.15 -14.42
CA PRO A 127 -0.45 3.91 -13.46
C PRO A 127 -1.43 2.85 -13.97
N LEU A 128 -1.83 1.95 -13.06
CA LEU A 128 -2.71 0.84 -13.36
C LEU A 128 -4.19 1.19 -13.12
N PRO A 129 -5.13 0.64 -13.90
CA PRO A 129 -6.54 0.62 -13.54
C PRO A 129 -6.77 -0.21 -12.27
N ALA A 130 -7.91 -0.01 -11.61
CA ALA A 130 -8.17 -0.59 -10.29
C ALA A 130 -8.12 -2.12 -10.26
N ASP A 131 -8.64 -2.78 -11.29
CA ASP A 131 -8.63 -4.25 -11.40
C ASP A 131 -7.21 -4.82 -11.54
N GLU A 132 -6.35 -4.19 -12.35
CA GLU A 132 -4.93 -4.56 -12.44
C GLU A 132 -4.19 -4.32 -11.12
N MET A 133 -4.45 -3.17 -10.47
CA MET A 133 -3.84 -2.84 -9.17
C MET A 133 -4.23 -3.89 -8.11
N HIS A 134 -5.51 -4.28 -8.03
CA HIS A 134 -5.98 -5.28 -7.08
C HIS A 134 -5.33 -6.65 -7.33
N ASN A 135 -5.20 -7.08 -8.58
CA ASN A 135 -4.57 -8.36 -8.92
C ASN A 135 -3.05 -8.35 -8.69
N LEU A 136 -2.37 -7.23 -8.99
CA LEU A 136 -0.95 -7.06 -8.66
C LEU A 136 -0.74 -7.09 -7.14
N MET A 137 -1.57 -6.37 -6.38
CA MET A 137 -1.54 -6.37 -4.92
C MET A 137 -1.78 -7.77 -4.34
N ALA A 138 -2.74 -8.52 -4.87
CA ALA A 138 -3.02 -9.90 -4.46
C ALA A 138 -1.84 -10.86 -4.70
N ARG A 139 -1.04 -10.61 -5.74
CA ARG A 139 0.16 -11.40 -6.08
C ARG A 139 1.44 -10.87 -5.45
N SER A 140 1.39 -9.72 -4.78
CA SER A 140 2.53 -9.14 -4.11
C SER A 140 2.83 -9.86 -2.79
N PHE A 141 4.10 -9.83 -2.39
CA PHE A 141 4.57 -10.25 -1.07
C PHE A 141 4.35 -9.16 -0.03
N LEU A 142 4.72 -7.93 -0.33
CA LEU A 142 4.71 -6.77 0.55
C LEU A 142 4.22 -5.54 -0.21
N VAL A 143 3.59 -4.60 0.48
CA VAL A 143 3.22 -3.29 -0.08
C VAL A 143 3.95 -2.17 0.64
N LEU A 144 4.71 -1.36 -0.11
CA LEU A 144 5.32 -0.10 0.33
C LEU A 144 4.51 1.04 -0.23
N THR A 145 3.85 1.83 0.61
CA THR A 145 2.89 2.82 0.11
C THR A 145 2.84 4.10 0.95
N ASP A 146 2.43 5.20 0.33
CA ASP A 146 1.95 6.40 1.01
C ASP A 146 0.44 6.62 0.85
N SER A 147 -0.26 5.68 0.20
CA SER A 147 -1.70 5.74 -0.05
C SER A 147 -2.52 5.30 1.16
N GLY A 148 -3.59 6.04 1.47
CA GLY A 148 -4.56 5.66 2.52
C GLY A 148 -5.40 4.44 2.14
N GLY A 149 -5.84 4.33 0.88
CA GLY A 149 -6.67 3.22 0.41
C GLY A 149 -5.95 1.87 0.50
N LEU A 150 -4.70 1.79 0.06
CA LEU A 150 -3.92 0.57 0.10
C LEU A 150 -3.65 0.06 1.53
N GLN A 151 -3.71 0.94 2.55
CA GLN A 151 -3.64 0.55 3.96
C GLN A 151 -4.88 -0.22 4.43
N GLU A 152 -5.98 -0.14 3.70
CA GLU A 152 -7.23 -0.86 3.97
C GLU A 152 -7.36 -2.11 3.09
N GLU A 153 -6.99 -1.98 1.82
CA GLU A 153 -7.16 -3.00 0.79
C GLU A 153 -6.13 -4.14 0.88
N ALA A 154 -4.84 -3.82 1.01
CA ALA A 154 -3.79 -4.84 1.02
C ALA A 154 -3.88 -5.80 2.21
N PRO A 155 -4.21 -5.36 3.44
CA PRO A 155 -4.46 -6.27 4.56
C PRO A 155 -5.62 -7.23 4.34
N ALA A 156 -6.67 -6.83 3.61
CA ALA A 156 -7.78 -7.72 3.26
C ALA A 156 -7.35 -8.89 2.34
N LEU A 157 -6.22 -8.73 1.65
CA LEU A 157 -5.58 -9.76 0.83
C LEU A 157 -4.44 -10.48 1.58
N GLY A 158 -4.33 -10.28 2.90
CA GLY A 158 -3.26 -10.86 3.71
C GLY A 158 -1.86 -10.32 3.38
N LYS A 159 -1.76 -9.10 2.88
CA LYS A 159 -0.49 -8.48 2.51
C LYS A 159 -0.04 -7.47 3.56
N PRO A 160 1.15 -7.65 4.17
CA PRO A 160 1.72 -6.65 5.07
C PRO A 160 1.92 -5.31 4.35
N VAL A 161 1.72 -4.22 5.08
CA VAL A 161 1.86 -2.86 4.53
C VAL A 161 2.86 -2.06 5.36
N LEU A 162 3.87 -1.51 4.71
CA LEU A 162 4.74 -0.49 5.27
C LEU A 162 4.38 0.87 4.69
N VAL A 163 4.04 1.80 5.56
CA VAL A 163 3.59 3.14 5.18
C VAL A 163 4.76 4.11 5.23
N MET A 164 5.15 4.62 4.06
CA MET A 164 6.23 5.59 3.87
C MET A 164 5.73 7.01 4.16
N ARG A 165 5.32 7.24 5.41
CA ARG A 165 4.80 8.51 5.94
C ARG A 165 5.20 8.68 7.38
N ARG A 166 5.19 9.93 7.88
CA ARG A 166 5.43 10.25 9.29
C ARG A 166 4.24 9.93 10.17
N GLU A 167 3.04 10.04 9.62
CA GLU A 167 1.76 9.77 10.29
C GLU A 167 0.76 9.15 9.31
N THR A 168 -0.30 8.55 9.81
CA THR A 168 -1.38 8.00 8.99
C THR A 168 -2.75 8.40 9.54
N GLU A 169 -3.71 8.58 8.64
CA GLU A 169 -5.12 8.72 8.95
C GLU A 169 -5.82 7.36 9.19
N ARG A 170 -5.06 6.28 9.30
CA ARG A 170 -5.54 4.89 9.53
C ARG A 170 -4.98 4.30 10.83
N PRO A 171 -5.22 4.95 11.99
CA PRO A 171 -4.67 4.48 13.27
C PRO A 171 -5.16 3.09 13.66
N GLU A 172 -6.34 2.68 13.21
CA GLU A 172 -6.91 1.36 13.47
C GLU A 172 -6.07 0.24 12.81
N ALA A 173 -5.59 0.46 11.59
CA ALA A 173 -4.73 -0.51 10.88
C ALA A 173 -3.38 -0.69 11.59
N VAL A 174 -2.82 0.40 12.12
CA VAL A 174 -1.59 0.36 12.93
C VAL A 174 -1.85 -0.40 14.25
N ALA A 175 -2.93 -0.08 14.94
CA ALA A 175 -3.30 -0.75 16.19
C ALA A 175 -3.61 -2.25 16.00
N ALA A 176 -4.22 -2.62 14.89
CA ALA A 176 -4.48 -4.02 14.51
C ALA A 176 -3.21 -4.77 14.11
N GLY A 177 -2.13 -4.07 13.77
CA GLY A 177 -0.86 -4.66 13.35
C GLY A 177 -0.80 -5.08 11.87
N THR A 178 -1.81 -4.74 11.06
CA THR A 178 -1.83 -5.01 9.62
C THR A 178 -0.93 -4.06 8.84
N VAL A 179 -0.64 -2.89 9.41
CA VAL A 179 0.12 -1.80 8.83
C VAL A 179 1.18 -1.31 9.82
N LYS A 180 2.35 -0.94 9.33
CA LYS A 180 3.39 -0.26 10.11
C LYS A 180 3.85 1.01 9.42
N LEU A 181 4.01 2.10 10.18
CA LEU A 181 4.66 3.32 9.72
C LEU A 181 6.18 3.08 9.69
N CYS A 182 6.80 3.22 8.53
CA CYS A 182 8.27 3.16 8.38
C CYS A 182 8.88 4.56 8.21
N GLY A 183 8.06 5.61 8.26
CA GLY A 183 8.57 6.97 8.11
C GLY A 183 9.04 7.28 6.68
N VAL A 184 9.92 8.27 6.57
CA VAL A 184 10.45 8.78 5.30
C VAL A 184 11.99 8.90 5.33
N VAL A 185 12.62 8.20 6.26
CA VAL A 185 14.09 8.10 6.36
C VAL A 185 14.52 6.81 5.68
N GLN A 186 15.56 6.89 4.86
CA GLN A 186 16.04 5.76 4.05
C GLN A 186 16.30 4.51 4.91
N ASP A 187 17.11 4.64 5.96
CA ASP A 187 17.53 3.52 6.81
C ASP A 187 16.35 2.86 7.53
N ASP A 188 15.36 3.63 7.96
CA ASP A 188 14.17 3.11 8.63
C ASP A 188 13.31 2.28 7.66
N ILE A 189 13.12 2.78 6.44
CA ILE A 189 12.36 2.07 5.38
C ILE A 189 13.07 0.74 5.04
N VAL A 190 14.38 0.79 4.79
CA VAL A 190 15.19 -0.40 4.48
C VAL A 190 15.12 -1.41 5.62
N THR A 191 15.39 -0.98 6.86
CA THR A 191 15.40 -1.87 8.04
C THR A 191 14.06 -2.58 8.22
N MET A 192 12.94 -1.86 8.07
CA MET A 192 11.63 -2.46 8.24
C MET A 192 11.25 -3.39 7.09
N ALA A 193 11.61 -3.05 5.86
CA ALA A 193 11.41 -3.92 4.70
C ALA A 193 12.24 -5.21 4.81
N GLU A 194 13.53 -5.08 5.12
CA GLU A 194 14.44 -6.20 5.33
C GLU A 194 13.96 -7.17 6.41
N ARG A 195 13.41 -6.62 7.51
CA ARG A 195 12.81 -7.45 8.55
C ARG A 195 11.70 -8.33 8.01
N LEU A 196 10.78 -7.78 7.21
CA LEU A 196 9.67 -8.56 6.62
C LEU A 196 10.15 -9.53 5.54
N ILE A 197 11.19 -9.17 4.79
CA ILE A 197 11.78 -10.02 3.75
C ILE A 197 12.45 -11.25 4.36
N ARG A 198 13.13 -11.10 5.50
CA ARG A 198 14.00 -12.14 6.10
C ARG A 198 13.40 -12.87 7.31
N ASP A 199 12.48 -12.25 8.04
CA ASP A 199 11.82 -12.81 9.22
C ASP A 199 10.39 -13.26 8.89
N SER A 200 10.23 -14.55 8.62
CA SER A 200 8.94 -15.15 8.29
C SER A 200 7.92 -15.05 9.43
N ALA A 201 8.35 -15.01 10.69
CA ALA A 201 7.46 -14.86 11.82
C ALA A 201 6.90 -13.44 11.88
N ALA A 202 7.75 -12.42 11.67
CA ALA A 202 7.32 -11.02 11.59
C ALA A 202 6.37 -10.79 10.41
N TYR A 203 6.66 -11.40 9.26
CA TYR A 203 5.79 -11.36 8.08
C TYR A 203 4.42 -11.99 8.39
N THR A 204 4.42 -13.23 8.88
CA THR A 204 3.19 -14.00 9.17
C THR A 204 2.31 -13.29 10.19
N GLN A 205 2.92 -12.68 11.21
CA GLN A 205 2.19 -11.91 12.22
C GLN A 205 1.40 -10.75 11.59
N MET A 206 1.99 -10.03 10.65
CA MET A 206 1.32 -8.92 9.97
C MET A 206 0.30 -9.42 8.94
N ALA A 207 0.65 -10.44 8.16
CA ALA A 207 -0.19 -10.98 7.10
C ALA A 207 -1.51 -11.60 7.63
N HIS A 208 -1.49 -12.15 8.85
CA HIS A 208 -2.65 -12.76 9.49
C HIS A 208 -3.33 -11.86 10.55
N ALA A 209 -2.90 -10.63 10.70
CA ALA A 209 -3.57 -9.68 11.57
C ALA A 209 -4.98 -9.35 11.02
N VAL A 210 -5.94 -9.20 11.93
CA VAL A 210 -7.33 -8.93 11.54
C VAL A 210 -7.47 -7.54 10.95
N ASN A 211 -8.02 -7.44 9.74
CA ASN A 211 -8.23 -6.16 9.08
C ASN A 211 -9.42 -5.41 9.73
N PRO A 212 -9.22 -4.21 10.30
CA PRO A 212 -10.30 -3.48 10.97
C PRO A 212 -11.34 -2.89 10.00
N TYR A 213 -11.09 -2.92 8.69
CA TYR A 213 -11.96 -2.35 7.65
C TYR A 213 -12.86 -3.38 6.97
N GLY A 214 -12.76 -4.64 7.34
CA GLY A 214 -13.56 -5.75 6.81
C GLY A 214 -12.70 -6.93 6.33
N ASP A 215 -13.37 -8.03 6.04
CA ASP A 215 -12.84 -9.34 5.63
C ASP A 215 -13.48 -9.85 4.31
#